data_5ec5dbfa4c70a64f69a7578178009ec9
#
_entry.id   5ec5dbfa4c70a64f69a7578178009ec9
#
_cell.length_a   1.000
_cell.length_b   1.000
_cell.length_c   1.000
_cell.angle_alpha   90.00
_cell.angle_beta   90.00
_cell.angle_gamma   90.00
#
_symmetry.space_group_name_H-M   'P 1'
#
loop_
_entity.id
_entity.type
_entity.pdbx_description
1 polymer ?
#
loop_
_entity_poly.entity_id
_entity_poly.type
_entity_poly.pdbx_seq_one_letter_code
_entity_poly.pdbx_strand_id
1 'polypeptide(L)'
;MNIALQADPADQPVAIPAAPARRVAVDGKFLRLGDARFLIKGVTYGTFAPDASGYQFPPIAQVTEDFRLMAELGINTVRVYTPPRRDLLDAALAHGLRVMVGLPWAQHIAFLDDKKLR
;
A
#
# COMPACT_ATOMS: atom_id res chain seq x y z
N MET A 1 5.02 -42.88 4.50
CA MET A 1 4.81 -41.92 4.93
C MET A 1 5.66 -40.90 4.84
N ASN A 2 5.64 -39.95 4.77
CA ASN A 2 6.41 -39.17 4.49
C ASN A 2 6.47 -37.95 5.08
N ILE A 3 6.97 -37.93 5.94
CA ILE A 3 6.99 -36.94 6.72
C ILE A 3 7.84 -35.88 6.34
N ALA A 4 8.71 -36.25 5.65
CA ALA A 4 9.62 -35.33 5.24
C ALA A 4 8.95 -34.18 4.64
N LEU A 5 7.79 -34.45 4.28
CA LEU A 5 7.11 -33.46 3.74
C LEU A 5 6.87 -32.40 4.62
N GLN A 6 7.05 -32.63 5.86
CA GLN A 6 6.75 -31.64 6.64
C GLN A 6 7.89 -30.91 6.86
N ALA A 7 8.14 -30.00 6.06
CA ALA A 7 9.15 -29.08 6.28
C ALA A 7 8.91 -28.46 7.61
N ASP A 8 9.88 -28.50 8.42
CA ASP A 8 9.89 -27.79 9.65
C ASP A 8 9.64 -26.33 9.29
N PRO A 9 8.79 -25.64 9.97
CA PRO A 9 8.57 -24.23 9.74
C PRO A 9 9.86 -23.44 9.75
N ALA A 10 10.87 -23.90 10.47
CA ALA A 10 12.15 -23.24 10.50
C ALA A 10 12.92 -23.44 9.22
N ASP A 11 12.60 -24.48 8.48
CA ASP A 11 13.29 -24.77 7.24
C ASP A 11 12.52 -24.22 6.06
N GLN A 12 11.35 -23.74 6.29
CA GLN A 12 10.65 -23.13 5.20
C GLN A 12 11.39 -21.90 4.84
N PRO A 13 11.65 -21.71 3.60
CA PRO A 13 12.28 -20.50 3.18
C PRO A 13 11.44 -19.38 3.70
N VAL A 14 11.94 -18.75 4.68
CA VAL A 14 11.42 -17.51 5.10
C VAL A 14 11.19 -16.80 3.83
N ALA A 15 10.00 -16.51 3.54
CA ALA A 15 9.64 -15.89 2.35
C ALA A 15 10.59 -14.78 2.02
N ILE A 16 11.71 -15.17 1.56
CA ILE A 16 12.58 -14.21 0.98
C ILE A 16 11.93 -13.94 -0.33
N PRO A 17 11.42 -12.80 -0.53
CA PRO A 17 10.94 -12.49 -1.84
C PRO A 17 12.14 -12.68 -2.72
N ALA A 18 12.06 -13.63 -3.56
CA ALA A 18 13.09 -13.91 -4.52
C ALA A 18 13.42 -12.66 -5.33
N ALA A 19 12.52 -11.73 -5.39
CA ALA A 19 12.71 -10.44 -6.02
C ALA A 19 11.95 -9.39 -5.23
N PRO A 20 12.49 -8.19 -5.12
CA PRO A 20 11.74 -7.10 -4.51
C PRO A 20 10.43 -6.93 -5.27
N ALA A 21 9.38 -6.62 -4.56
CA ALA A 21 8.11 -6.34 -5.17
C ALA A 21 8.29 -5.27 -6.24
N ARG A 22 7.76 -5.53 -7.42
CA ARG A 22 7.89 -4.59 -8.52
C ARG A 22 7.13 -3.33 -8.20
N ARG A 23 7.74 -2.21 -8.49
CA ARG A 23 7.11 -0.92 -8.33
C ARG A 23 6.44 -0.50 -9.61
N VAL A 24 5.33 0.20 -9.45
CA VAL A 24 4.68 0.86 -10.58
C VAL A 24 5.61 1.98 -11.03
N ALA A 25 5.81 2.10 -12.32
CA ALA A 25 6.66 3.12 -12.90
C ALA A 25 5.90 3.90 -13.97
N VAL A 26 6.37 5.10 -14.24
CA VAL A 26 5.80 5.95 -15.28
C VAL A 26 6.33 5.48 -16.63
N ASP A 27 5.42 5.40 -17.61
CA ASP A 27 5.77 5.04 -18.97
C ASP A 27 5.01 6.00 -19.91
N GLY A 28 5.64 7.13 -20.23
CA GLY A 28 5.00 8.21 -20.96
C GLY A 28 3.81 8.77 -20.19
N LYS A 29 2.63 8.69 -20.77
CA LYS A 29 1.39 9.12 -20.12
C LYS A 29 0.68 7.97 -19.41
N PHE A 30 1.30 6.81 -19.36
CA PHE A 30 0.73 5.63 -18.72
C PHE A 30 1.59 5.18 -17.55
N LEU A 31 1.09 4.20 -16.82
CA LEU A 31 1.82 3.50 -15.78
C LEU A 31 2.10 2.08 -16.24
N ARG A 32 3.19 1.52 -15.78
CA ARG A 32 3.54 0.12 -16.05
C ARG A 32 3.96 -0.60 -14.77
N LEU A 33 3.76 -1.90 -14.78
CA LEU A 33 4.25 -2.78 -13.73
C LEU A 33 5.01 -3.89 -14.46
N GLY A 34 6.32 -3.89 -14.32
CA GLY A 34 7.16 -4.74 -15.18
C GLY A 34 7.01 -4.30 -16.63
N ASP A 35 6.70 -5.23 -17.51
CA ASP A 35 6.55 -4.97 -18.94
C ASP A 35 5.10 -4.72 -19.34
N ALA A 36 4.18 -4.79 -18.40
CA ALA A 36 2.76 -4.64 -18.68
C ALA A 36 2.25 -3.28 -18.26
N ARG A 37 1.31 -2.75 -19.00
CA ARG A 37 0.62 -1.54 -18.63
C ARG A 37 -0.15 -1.78 -17.34
N PHE A 38 -0.05 -0.84 -16.40
CA PHE A 38 -0.76 -0.92 -15.14
C PHE A 38 -1.98 0.01 -15.19
N LEU A 39 -3.16 -0.58 -15.23
CA LEU A 39 -4.42 0.16 -15.21
C LEU A 39 -4.90 0.23 -13.77
N ILE A 40 -5.09 1.45 -13.28
CA ILE A 40 -5.56 1.65 -11.91
C ILE A 40 -7.02 1.24 -11.80
N LYS A 41 -7.28 0.30 -10.88
CA LYS A 41 -8.63 -0.07 -10.46
C LYS A 41 -8.66 0.20 -8.97
N GLY A 42 -9.01 1.42 -8.61
CA GLY A 42 -8.77 1.90 -7.26
C GLY A 42 -9.98 2.46 -6.55
N VAL A 43 -9.82 2.56 -5.25
CA VAL A 43 -10.78 3.22 -4.37
C VAL A 43 -10.03 4.11 -3.42
N THR A 44 -10.71 5.14 -2.92
CA THR A 44 -10.16 5.98 -1.87
C THR A 44 -10.43 5.34 -0.51
N TYR A 45 -9.40 5.27 0.32
CA TYR A 45 -9.48 4.72 1.66
C TYR A 45 -9.30 5.82 2.69
N GLY A 46 -10.38 6.24 3.27
CA GLY A 46 -10.43 7.37 4.21
C GLY A 46 -11.40 8.43 3.69
N THR A 47 -11.61 9.51 4.45
CA THR A 47 -10.90 9.81 5.69
C THR A 47 -11.50 9.07 6.88
N PHE A 48 -10.66 8.78 7.87
CA PHE A 48 -11.11 8.18 9.12
C PHE A 48 -10.87 9.17 10.26
N ALA A 49 -11.62 9.04 11.33
CA ALA A 49 -11.39 9.83 12.51
C ALA A 49 -10.01 9.50 13.09
N PRO A 50 -9.24 10.52 13.50
CA PRO A 50 -7.93 10.26 14.07
C PRO A 50 -8.03 9.53 15.39
N ASP A 51 -7.06 8.68 15.67
CA ASP A 51 -6.95 8.01 16.96
C ASP A 51 -6.29 8.95 17.99
N ALA A 52 -6.02 8.43 19.19
CA ALA A 52 -5.42 9.24 20.26
C ALA A 52 -4.06 9.84 19.87
N SER A 53 -3.35 9.24 18.94
CA SER A 53 -2.06 9.75 18.45
C SER A 53 -2.21 10.67 17.23
N GLY A 54 -3.43 10.86 16.75
CA GLY A 54 -3.68 11.64 15.53
C GLY A 54 -3.58 10.86 14.25
N TYR A 55 -3.35 9.56 14.31
CA TYR A 55 -3.27 8.71 13.13
C TYR A 55 -4.67 8.48 12.55
N GLN A 56 -4.82 8.73 11.25
CA GLN A 56 -6.12 8.77 10.61
C GLN A 56 -6.46 7.51 9.81
N PHE A 57 -6.08 6.36 10.33
CA PHE A 57 -6.43 5.08 9.73
C PHE A 57 -6.93 4.10 10.80
N PRO A 58 -7.74 3.11 10.41
CA PRO A 58 -8.22 2.12 11.38
C PRO A 58 -7.09 1.25 11.94
N PRO A 59 -7.36 0.49 13.00
CA PRO A 59 -6.40 -0.50 13.48
C PRO A 59 -6.00 -1.46 12.36
N ILE A 60 -4.77 -1.96 12.41
CA ILE A 60 -4.24 -2.80 11.34
C ILE A 60 -5.09 -4.04 11.03
N ALA A 61 -5.75 -4.60 12.03
CA ALA A 61 -6.63 -5.75 11.81
C ALA A 61 -7.79 -5.40 10.89
N GLN A 62 -8.36 -4.20 11.04
CA GLN A 62 -9.44 -3.73 10.18
C GLN A 62 -8.91 -3.41 8.77
N VAL A 63 -7.76 -2.78 8.70
CA VAL A 63 -7.11 -2.46 7.43
C VAL A 63 -6.87 -3.76 6.63
N THR A 64 -6.37 -4.78 7.29
CA THR A 64 -6.08 -6.07 6.65
C THR A 64 -7.35 -6.70 6.08
N GLU A 65 -8.44 -6.66 6.83
CA GLU A 65 -9.71 -7.21 6.38
C GLU A 65 -10.29 -6.41 5.21
N ASP A 66 -10.21 -5.10 5.31
CA ASP A 66 -10.69 -4.22 4.23
C ASP A 66 -9.90 -4.48 2.95
N PHE A 67 -8.58 -4.62 3.05
CA PHE A 67 -7.74 -4.87 1.89
C PHE A 67 -7.97 -6.26 1.29
N ARG A 68 -8.26 -7.23 2.13
CA ARG A 68 -8.63 -8.57 1.66
C ARG A 68 -9.88 -8.51 0.80
N LEU A 69 -10.89 -7.79 1.28
CA LEU A 69 -12.14 -7.64 0.53
C LEU A 69 -11.93 -6.88 -0.78
N MET A 70 -11.13 -5.82 -0.76
CA MET A 70 -10.81 -5.07 -1.96
C MET A 70 -10.11 -5.94 -3.00
N ALA A 71 -9.16 -6.75 -2.58
CA ALA A 71 -8.45 -7.64 -3.48
C ALA A 71 -9.40 -8.67 -4.11
N GLU A 72 -10.34 -9.21 -3.33
CA GLU A 72 -11.34 -10.14 -3.85
C GLU A 72 -12.23 -9.50 -4.91
N LEU A 73 -12.46 -8.20 -4.81
CA LEU A 73 -13.28 -7.48 -5.76
C LEU A 73 -12.51 -7.01 -7.01
N GLY A 74 -11.24 -7.34 -7.09
CA GLY A 74 -10.43 -6.97 -8.25
C GLY A 74 -9.82 -5.58 -8.17
N ILE A 75 -9.87 -4.93 -7.03
CA ILE A 75 -9.23 -3.64 -6.82
C ILE A 75 -7.72 -3.87 -6.72
N ASN A 76 -6.94 -3.02 -7.36
CA ASN A 76 -5.49 -3.12 -7.34
C ASN A 76 -4.79 -1.90 -6.74
N THR A 77 -5.53 -0.84 -6.46
CA THR A 77 -4.95 0.41 -5.96
C THR A 77 -5.83 1.03 -4.90
N VAL A 78 -5.20 1.54 -3.86
CA VAL A 78 -5.88 2.26 -2.79
C VAL A 78 -5.28 3.66 -2.73
N ARG A 79 -6.13 4.68 -2.79
CA ARG A 79 -5.70 6.06 -2.64
C ARG A 79 -5.92 6.50 -1.21
N VAL A 80 -4.89 7.06 -0.60
CA VAL A 80 -4.97 7.61 0.76
C VAL A 80 -4.58 9.08 0.73
N TYR A 81 -5.17 9.88 1.62
CA TYR A 81 -4.95 11.32 1.63
C TYR A 81 -3.69 11.73 2.37
N THR A 82 -3.26 10.95 3.33
CA THR A 82 -2.09 11.24 4.16
C THR A 82 -1.17 10.05 4.19
N PRO A 83 0.13 10.26 4.45
CA PRO A 83 1.08 9.15 4.49
C PRO A 83 0.71 8.14 5.57
N PRO A 84 0.53 6.87 5.23
CA PRO A 84 0.21 5.84 6.20
C PRO A 84 1.47 5.30 6.86
N ARG A 85 1.28 4.57 7.97
CA ARG A 85 2.37 3.85 8.60
C ARG A 85 2.77 2.66 7.73
N ARG A 86 3.96 2.15 8.01
CA ARG A 86 4.51 1.03 7.26
C ARG A 86 3.63 -0.22 7.31
N ASP A 87 3.00 -0.48 8.46
CA ASP A 87 2.14 -1.66 8.60
C ASP A 87 0.98 -1.67 7.59
N LEU A 88 0.39 -0.50 7.29
CA LEU A 88 -0.63 -0.40 6.26
C LEU A 88 -0.04 -0.70 4.88
N LEU A 89 1.13 -0.19 4.60
CA LEU A 89 1.79 -0.42 3.31
C LEU A 89 2.15 -1.91 3.14
N ASP A 90 2.60 -2.55 4.21
CA ASP A 90 2.90 -3.97 4.19
C ASP A 90 1.63 -4.81 3.99
N ALA A 91 0.52 -4.41 4.62
CA ALA A 91 -0.76 -5.08 4.41
C ALA A 91 -1.24 -4.93 2.98
N ALA A 92 -1.07 -3.76 2.39
CA ALA A 92 -1.43 -3.54 0.99
C ALA A 92 -0.61 -4.45 0.07
N LEU A 93 0.70 -4.50 0.29
CA LEU A 93 1.58 -5.35 -0.50
C LEU A 93 1.20 -6.82 -0.37
N ALA A 94 0.88 -7.26 0.84
CA ALA A 94 0.48 -8.66 1.08
C ALA A 94 -0.79 -9.04 0.32
N HIS A 95 -1.65 -8.09 0.01
CA HIS A 95 -2.89 -8.32 -0.73
C HIS A 95 -2.82 -7.91 -2.20
N GLY A 96 -1.62 -7.59 -2.69
CA GLY A 96 -1.45 -7.20 -4.08
C GLY A 96 -1.95 -5.82 -4.42
N LEU A 97 -2.18 -4.97 -3.43
CA LEU A 97 -2.64 -3.61 -3.64
C LEU A 97 -1.47 -2.65 -3.73
N ARG A 98 -1.60 -1.66 -4.58
CA ARG A 98 -0.67 -0.52 -4.65
C ARG A 98 -1.29 0.65 -3.92
N VAL A 99 -0.48 1.50 -3.37
CA VAL A 99 -0.97 2.65 -2.59
C VAL A 99 -0.57 3.95 -3.27
N MET A 100 -1.57 4.77 -3.55
CA MET A 100 -1.38 6.10 -4.08
C MET A 100 -1.47 7.06 -2.90
N VAL A 101 -0.34 7.60 -2.49
CA VAL A 101 -0.27 8.43 -1.29
C VAL A 101 -0.43 9.88 -1.65
N GLY A 102 -1.39 10.54 -1.02
CA GLY A 102 -1.56 11.97 -1.15
C GLY A 102 -0.47 12.72 -0.38
N LEU A 103 -0.01 13.82 -0.94
CA LEU A 103 0.94 14.68 -0.26
C LEU A 103 0.17 15.80 0.42
N PRO A 104 0.19 15.87 1.76
CA PRO A 104 -0.46 16.97 2.44
C PRO A 104 0.29 18.26 2.16
N TRP A 105 -0.44 19.32 1.87
CA TRP A 105 0.14 20.61 1.60
C TRP A 105 -0.73 21.70 2.18
N ALA A 106 -0.15 22.88 2.37
CA ALA A 106 -0.89 24.03 2.84
C ALA A 106 -1.77 24.57 1.70
N GLN A 107 -3.09 24.55 1.92
CA GLN A 107 -4.05 25.05 0.94
C GLN A 107 -4.16 26.55 1.06
N HIS A 108 -4.37 27.21 -0.08
CA HIS A 108 -4.53 28.67 -0.17
C HIS A 108 -3.30 29.47 0.27
N ILE A 109 -2.14 28.84 0.36
CA ILE A 109 -0.89 29.50 0.70
C ILE A 109 0.16 29.08 -0.32
N ALA A 110 0.93 30.05 -0.82
CA ALA A 110 2.04 29.76 -1.73
C ALA A 110 3.19 29.20 -0.90
N PHE A 111 3.25 27.89 -0.74
CA PHE A 111 4.22 27.25 0.13
C PHE A 111 5.51 26.82 -0.57
N LEU A 112 5.49 26.68 -1.90
CA LEU A 112 6.66 26.20 -2.63
C LEU A 112 7.82 27.20 -2.59
N ASP A 113 7.49 28.47 -2.46
CA ASP A 113 8.48 29.53 -2.41
C ASP A 113 8.95 29.83 -0.99
N ASP A 114 8.30 29.26 0.02
CA ASP A 114 8.65 29.49 1.41
C ASP A 114 9.41 28.29 1.95
N LYS A 115 10.69 28.53 2.27
CA LYS A 115 11.57 27.47 2.77
C LYS A 115 11.10 26.85 4.09
N LYS A 116 10.28 27.58 4.85
CA LYS A 116 9.79 27.06 6.14
C LYS A 116 8.57 26.14 5.96
N LEU A 117 7.88 26.29 4.83
CA LEU A 117 6.67 25.53 4.56
C LEU A 117 6.89 24.36 3.58
N ARG A 118 8.09 24.30 2.99
CA ARG A 118 8.44 23.20 2.07
C ARG A 118 8.87 21.94 2.79
#